data_6f399c17c2488949ff515e0b83e81596
#
_entry.id   6f399c17c2488949ff515e0b83e81596
#
_cell.length_a   1.000
_cell.length_b   1.000
_cell.length_c   1.000
_cell.angle_alpha   90.00
_cell.angle_beta   90.00
_cell.angle_gamma   90.00
#
_symmetry.space_group_name_H-M   'P 1'
#
loop_
_entity.id
_entity.type
_entity.pdbx_description
1 polymer ?
#
loop_
_entity_poly.entity_id
_entity_poly.type
_entity_poly.pdbx_seq_one_letter_code
_entity_poly.pdbx_strand_id
1 'polypeptide(L)'
;MDAVMNRRLKIAGIVVGVLVVIILIIPLFIDANSFRPTLESDLSAALGRPVKVGDLSLSLFSGSVTADNISIADDPAFSTNAFVQAKSLKVGVELVPLIFSKALHITELTLNDPQISLVRSQDGEKWNFSSLGNSGASGGAASTGTASNGGANNASAKTAPTPASGSASGGSAGATPNLSIGKLKVSDGKVTVSRAGSSEQPRVYDKVEIEGSNFSFTNSFPFTMSANLPAGGTLKLDGRAGPIDPNNAARTPLQAKVSVKQMNLAASGFIDPAAGIAGIADFEGTVASDGHEAKTSGTLNAQKLQVVKQGAPAGKPVQLQYAVTYDLAKSTGDLTQGDLTIGKAVAHLAGTYDAHGTTTTVNLKMNGQGLPVDDLEAALPAVGVILPSGSQLKGGTMTANFTITGPVDKLVTTGTVKMENSALAGFNLGSKLSSISALSGKAGAAQKDTVIQSFSADVKMSPAGTDAKNINLVVPSLGNATGAGTVSPSNALDFKMKADNIPFTIQGTTSDPKFLPDVKGMATGLMQNALGGAKGQKNPIGGLGGMLKKP
;
A
#
# COMPACT_ATOMS: atom_id res chain seq x y z
N MET A 1 54.92 -27.39 -54.36
CA MET A 1 54.31 -26.38 -53.49
C MET A 1 53.56 -27.00 -52.30
N ASP A 2 53.05 -28.19 -52.39
CA ASP A 2 52.18 -28.86 -51.39
C ASP A 2 52.93 -29.36 -50.12
N ALA A 3 54.20 -29.70 -50.20
CA ALA A 3 54.98 -30.22 -49.04
C ALA A 3 55.29 -29.12 -47.97
N VAL A 4 55.51 -27.87 -48.40
CA VAL A 4 55.81 -26.73 -47.52
C VAL A 4 54.49 -26.22 -46.86
N MET A 5 53.36 -26.27 -47.58
CA MET A 5 52.04 -25.88 -47.05
C MET A 5 51.58 -26.87 -45.99
N ASN A 6 51.78 -28.18 -46.22
CA ASN A 6 51.46 -29.21 -45.20
C ASN A 6 52.32 -29.12 -43.95
N ARG A 7 53.55 -28.69 -44.04
CA ARG A 7 54.47 -28.52 -42.90
C ARG A 7 54.05 -27.29 -42.04
N ARG A 8 53.66 -26.19 -42.69
CA ARG A 8 53.14 -24.98 -42.01
C ARG A 8 51.81 -25.24 -41.31
N LEU A 9 50.88 -26.00 -41.92
CA LEU A 9 49.61 -26.42 -41.31
C LEU A 9 49.86 -27.35 -40.07
N LYS A 10 50.80 -28.29 -40.16
CA LYS A 10 51.14 -29.15 -39.00
C LYS A 10 51.75 -28.35 -37.85
N ILE A 11 52.63 -27.39 -38.15
CA ILE A 11 53.24 -26.51 -37.15
C ILE A 11 52.16 -25.61 -36.52
N ALA A 12 51.26 -25.03 -37.33
CA ALA A 12 50.12 -24.25 -36.84
C ALA A 12 49.21 -25.10 -35.94
N GLY A 13 48.91 -26.35 -36.33
CA GLY A 13 48.12 -27.28 -35.52
C GLY A 13 48.78 -27.64 -34.18
N ILE A 14 50.11 -27.83 -34.17
CA ILE A 14 50.89 -28.09 -32.95
C ILE A 14 50.89 -26.84 -32.04
N VAL A 15 51.06 -25.64 -32.60
CA VAL A 15 51.04 -24.38 -31.83
C VAL A 15 49.68 -24.15 -31.22
N VAL A 16 48.60 -24.37 -32.00
CA VAL A 16 47.24 -24.30 -31.48
C VAL A 16 46.98 -25.35 -30.42
N GLY A 17 47.44 -26.60 -30.63
CA GLY A 17 47.35 -27.67 -29.62
C GLY A 17 48.07 -27.34 -28.32
N VAL A 18 49.27 -26.80 -28.40
CA VAL A 18 50.05 -26.34 -27.24
C VAL A 18 49.35 -25.16 -26.55
N LEU A 19 48.84 -24.22 -27.30
CA LEU A 19 48.07 -23.09 -26.76
C LEU A 19 46.81 -23.57 -26.02
N VAL A 20 46.06 -24.51 -26.59
CA VAL A 20 44.91 -25.13 -25.94
C VAL A 20 45.29 -25.88 -24.66
N VAL A 21 46.38 -26.61 -24.68
CA VAL A 21 46.92 -27.32 -23.49
C VAL A 21 47.37 -26.33 -22.42
N ILE A 22 48.03 -25.23 -22.79
CA ILE A 22 48.41 -24.16 -21.86
C ILE A 22 47.15 -23.52 -21.23
N ILE A 23 46.14 -23.21 -22.03
CA ILE A 23 44.84 -22.65 -21.54
C ILE A 23 44.13 -23.63 -20.59
N LEU A 24 44.23 -24.94 -20.84
CA LEU A 24 43.65 -25.98 -19.98
C LEU A 24 44.42 -26.18 -18.66
N ILE A 25 45.74 -25.87 -18.66
CA ILE A 25 46.61 -26.07 -17.51
C ILE A 25 46.70 -24.84 -16.61
N ILE A 26 46.54 -23.62 -17.13
CA ILE A 26 46.58 -22.37 -16.37
C ILE A 26 45.64 -22.37 -15.13
N PRO A 27 44.39 -22.88 -15.18
CA PRO A 27 43.50 -22.92 -14.00
C PRO A 27 44.04 -23.78 -12.86
N LEU A 28 44.85 -24.80 -13.17
CA LEU A 28 45.43 -25.70 -12.15
C LEU A 28 46.53 -25.03 -11.32
N PHE A 29 47.08 -23.90 -11.80
CA PHE A 29 48.12 -23.13 -11.12
C PHE A 29 47.65 -21.82 -10.51
N ILE A 30 46.40 -21.41 -10.77
CA ILE A 30 45.81 -20.19 -10.16
C ILE A 30 44.94 -20.63 -9.00
N ASP A 31 45.43 -20.49 -7.79
CA ASP A 31 44.58 -20.60 -6.60
C ASP A 31 43.68 -19.36 -6.49
N ALA A 32 42.43 -19.50 -6.95
CA ALA A 32 41.44 -18.41 -6.89
C ALA A 32 41.20 -17.94 -5.45
N ASN A 33 41.36 -18.82 -4.45
CA ASN A 33 41.15 -18.47 -3.04
C ASN A 33 42.23 -17.52 -2.48
N SER A 34 43.39 -17.42 -3.13
CA SER A 34 44.41 -16.43 -2.75
C SER A 34 43.92 -14.98 -2.92
N PHE A 35 42.94 -14.73 -3.79
CA PHE A 35 42.32 -13.41 -4.00
C PHE A 35 41.17 -13.09 -3.04
N ARG A 36 40.70 -14.07 -2.25
CA ARG A 36 39.59 -13.92 -1.33
C ARG A 36 39.74 -12.76 -0.33
N PRO A 37 40.87 -12.60 0.39
CA PRO A 37 41.07 -11.50 1.33
C PRO A 37 40.99 -10.12 0.66
N THR A 38 41.57 -10.00 -0.54
CA THR A 38 41.49 -8.75 -1.32
C THR A 38 40.09 -8.44 -1.76
N LEU A 39 39.34 -9.44 -2.27
CA LEU A 39 37.95 -9.28 -2.67
C LEU A 39 37.04 -8.88 -1.48
N GLU A 40 37.21 -9.55 -0.33
CA GLU A 40 36.47 -9.20 0.89
C GLU A 40 36.78 -7.76 1.34
N SER A 41 38.04 -7.35 1.29
CA SER A 41 38.47 -5.99 1.64
C SER A 41 37.88 -4.93 0.71
N ASP A 42 38.02 -5.16 -0.61
CA ASP A 42 37.58 -4.21 -1.64
C ASP A 42 36.04 -4.06 -1.63
N LEU A 43 35.30 -5.18 -1.52
CA LEU A 43 33.85 -5.15 -1.40
C LEU A 43 33.41 -4.50 -0.09
N SER A 44 34.09 -4.77 1.02
CA SER A 44 33.78 -4.14 2.30
C SER A 44 34.02 -2.63 2.27
N ALA A 45 35.09 -2.19 1.62
CA ALA A 45 35.36 -0.77 1.42
C ALA A 45 34.33 -0.10 0.50
N ALA A 46 33.99 -0.75 -0.61
CA ALA A 46 32.99 -0.22 -1.56
C ALA A 46 31.58 -0.12 -0.97
N LEU A 47 31.17 -1.10 -0.17
CA LEU A 47 29.84 -1.14 0.43
C LEU A 47 29.75 -0.43 1.78
N GLY A 48 30.89 -0.07 2.39
CA GLY A 48 30.95 0.49 3.74
C GLY A 48 30.52 -0.50 4.83
N ARG A 49 30.58 -1.82 4.55
CA ARG A 49 30.11 -2.90 5.43
C ARG A 49 30.96 -4.15 5.31
N PRO A 50 31.12 -4.91 6.39
CA PRO A 50 31.84 -6.19 6.33
C PRO A 50 31.23 -7.14 5.31
N VAL A 51 32.03 -7.61 4.38
CA VAL A 51 31.68 -8.64 3.40
C VAL A 51 32.51 -9.88 3.69
N LYS A 52 31.87 -11.04 3.68
CA LYS A 52 32.56 -12.35 3.74
C LYS A 52 32.17 -13.16 2.52
N VAL A 53 33.15 -13.88 2.00
CA VAL A 53 33.04 -14.70 0.80
C VAL A 53 33.58 -16.09 1.12
N GLY A 54 32.87 -17.12 0.68
CA GLY A 54 33.34 -18.51 0.78
C GLY A 54 34.40 -18.84 -0.29
N ASP A 55 34.35 -20.06 -0.80
CA ASP A 55 35.33 -20.52 -1.76
C ASP A 55 35.18 -19.86 -3.12
N LEU A 56 36.31 -19.48 -3.70
CA LEU A 56 36.37 -18.91 -5.05
C LEU A 56 36.73 -20.00 -6.06
N SER A 57 35.99 -20.07 -7.14
CA SER A 57 36.26 -20.94 -8.29
C SER A 57 36.36 -20.12 -9.58
N LEU A 58 37.34 -20.45 -10.41
CA LEU A 58 37.60 -19.80 -11.69
C LEU A 58 37.21 -20.74 -12.83
N SER A 59 36.36 -20.29 -13.73
CA SER A 59 36.03 -20.99 -14.97
C SER A 59 36.57 -20.21 -16.17
N LEU A 60 37.69 -20.68 -16.74
CA LEU A 60 38.33 -20.04 -17.90
C LEU A 60 37.46 -20.18 -19.18
N PHE A 61 36.71 -21.28 -19.33
CA PHE A 61 35.85 -21.48 -20.51
C PHE A 61 34.71 -20.49 -20.57
N SER A 62 34.12 -20.15 -19.42
CA SER A 62 33.04 -19.18 -19.33
C SER A 62 33.50 -17.76 -19.05
N GLY A 63 34.80 -17.55 -18.80
CA GLY A 63 35.32 -16.25 -18.39
C GLY A 63 34.67 -15.76 -17.10
N SER A 64 34.49 -16.65 -16.10
CA SER A 64 33.77 -16.25 -14.89
C SER A 64 34.46 -16.70 -13.61
N VAL A 65 34.32 -15.89 -12.57
CA VAL A 65 34.67 -16.22 -11.18
C VAL A 65 33.39 -16.42 -10.41
N THR A 66 33.27 -17.52 -9.70
CA THR A 66 32.16 -17.79 -8.79
C THR A 66 32.68 -17.78 -7.36
N ALA A 67 32.01 -16.99 -6.52
CA ALA A 67 32.21 -16.95 -5.09
C ALA A 67 31.04 -17.64 -4.41
N ASP A 68 31.29 -18.64 -3.59
CA ASP A 68 30.23 -19.32 -2.85
C ASP A 68 29.99 -18.63 -1.50
N ASN A 69 28.75 -18.78 -0.97
CA ASN A 69 28.38 -18.33 0.38
C ASN A 69 28.78 -16.88 0.70
N ILE A 70 28.35 -15.93 -0.15
CA ILE A 70 28.60 -14.51 0.12
C ILE A 70 27.66 -14.01 1.22
N SER A 71 28.21 -13.21 2.14
CA SER A 71 27.45 -12.56 3.22
C SER A 71 27.90 -11.11 3.36
N ILE A 72 26.93 -10.20 3.39
CA ILE A 72 27.12 -8.76 3.63
C ILE A 72 26.43 -8.43 4.96
N ALA A 73 27.15 -7.88 5.92
CA ALA A 73 26.61 -7.49 7.20
C ALA A 73 25.57 -6.36 7.06
N ASP A 74 24.61 -6.33 7.98
CA ASP A 74 23.66 -5.22 8.02
C ASP A 74 24.26 -3.97 8.67
N ASP A 75 23.54 -2.84 8.57
CA ASP A 75 23.84 -1.64 9.33
C ASP A 75 23.60 -1.93 10.83
N PRO A 76 24.63 -1.76 11.68
CA PRO A 76 24.50 -2.06 13.12
C PRO A 76 23.36 -1.27 13.81
N ALA A 77 22.94 -0.14 13.24
CA ALA A 77 21.82 0.64 13.75
C ALA A 77 20.46 -0.07 13.55
N PHE A 78 20.38 -1.04 12.65
CA PHE A 78 19.14 -1.76 12.32
C PHE A 78 19.16 -3.22 12.79
N SER A 79 20.27 -3.95 12.55
CA SER A 79 20.37 -5.37 12.87
C SER A 79 21.80 -5.83 13.02
N THR A 80 22.02 -6.88 13.81
CA THR A 80 23.29 -7.62 13.89
C THR A 80 23.37 -8.80 12.92
N ASN A 81 22.26 -9.09 12.22
CA ASN A 81 22.20 -10.16 11.22
C ASN A 81 22.81 -9.69 9.89
N ALA A 82 22.90 -10.60 8.92
CA ALA A 82 23.30 -10.22 7.58
C ALA A 82 22.19 -9.44 6.86
N PHE A 83 22.60 -8.40 6.11
CA PHE A 83 21.75 -7.68 5.16
C PHE A 83 21.47 -8.54 3.94
N VAL A 84 22.51 -9.17 3.38
CA VAL A 84 22.41 -10.09 2.25
C VAL A 84 23.19 -11.36 2.57
N GLN A 85 22.59 -12.51 2.30
CA GLN A 85 23.26 -13.79 2.20
C GLN A 85 22.89 -14.41 0.86
N ALA A 86 23.83 -14.96 0.13
CA ALA A 86 23.54 -15.65 -1.11
C ALA A 86 24.34 -16.93 -1.24
N LYS A 87 23.77 -17.93 -1.91
CA LYS A 87 24.42 -19.20 -2.16
C LYS A 87 25.66 -19.04 -3.03
N SER A 88 25.58 -18.19 -4.07
CA SER A 88 26.75 -17.87 -4.88
C SER A 88 26.60 -16.53 -5.58
N LEU A 89 27.74 -15.90 -5.84
CA LEU A 89 27.91 -14.73 -6.71
C LEU A 89 28.81 -15.13 -7.88
N LYS A 90 28.27 -15.10 -9.09
CA LYS A 90 29.05 -15.31 -10.32
C LYS A 90 29.35 -13.98 -10.97
N VAL A 91 30.59 -13.73 -11.27
CA VAL A 91 31.07 -12.54 -11.99
C VAL A 91 31.66 -12.99 -13.32
N GLY A 92 31.01 -12.65 -14.41
CA GLY A 92 31.54 -12.82 -15.77
C GLY A 92 32.50 -11.70 -16.11
N VAL A 93 33.65 -12.02 -16.74
CA VAL A 93 34.65 -11.04 -17.14
C VAL A 93 35.14 -11.31 -18.57
N GLU A 94 35.53 -10.25 -19.28
CA GLU A 94 36.21 -10.39 -20.57
C GLU A 94 37.65 -10.79 -20.36
N LEU A 95 37.98 -12.04 -20.73
CA LEU A 95 39.35 -12.60 -20.51
C LEU A 95 40.41 -11.92 -21.36
N VAL A 96 40.11 -11.52 -22.59
CA VAL A 96 41.08 -10.91 -23.50
C VAL A 96 41.60 -9.57 -22.99
N PRO A 97 40.73 -8.59 -22.62
CA PRO A 97 41.18 -7.36 -21.98
C PRO A 97 41.88 -7.60 -20.63
N LEU A 98 41.40 -8.56 -19.85
CA LEU A 98 41.97 -8.87 -18.54
C LEU A 98 43.42 -9.38 -18.67
N ILE A 99 43.69 -10.28 -19.61
CA ILE A 99 45.02 -10.90 -19.80
C ILE A 99 46.01 -9.93 -20.50
N PHE A 100 45.58 -9.26 -21.56
CA PHE A 100 46.46 -8.46 -22.39
C PHE A 100 46.60 -7.01 -21.96
N SER A 101 45.52 -6.39 -21.45
CA SER A 101 45.50 -4.97 -21.09
C SER A 101 45.37 -4.75 -19.58
N LYS A 102 45.21 -5.81 -18.77
CA LYS A 102 44.92 -5.76 -17.35
C LYS A 102 43.67 -4.91 -17.04
N ALA A 103 42.73 -4.79 -18.02
CA ALA A 103 41.48 -4.08 -17.87
C ALA A 103 40.38 -5.06 -17.45
N LEU A 104 39.69 -4.79 -16.34
CA LEU A 104 38.60 -5.59 -15.83
C LEU A 104 37.28 -5.08 -16.44
N HIS A 105 36.73 -5.83 -17.39
CA HIS A 105 35.41 -5.60 -17.94
C HIS A 105 34.47 -6.65 -17.40
N ILE A 106 33.48 -6.25 -16.61
CA ILE A 106 32.45 -7.14 -16.05
C ILE A 106 31.33 -7.29 -17.08
N THR A 107 31.15 -8.50 -17.59
CA THR A 107 30.10 -8.81 -18.57
C THR A 107 28.80 -9.21 -17.92
N GLU A 108 28.87 -9.90 -16.78
CA GLU A 108 27.72 -10.41 -16.05
C GLU A 108 27.97 -10.40 -14.55
N LEU A 109 26.95 -10.06 -13.77
CA LEU A 109 26.89 -10.25 -12.32
C LEU A 109 25.62 -11.03 -12.00
N THR A 110 25.76 -12.26 -11.52
CA THR A 110 24.63 -13.11 -11.17
C THR A 110 24.68 -13.49 -9.70
N LEU A 111 23.62 -13.14 -8.96
CA LEU A 111 23.43 -13.50 -7.55
C LEU A 111 22.39 -14.62 -7.46
N ASN A 112 22.78 -15.79 -6.99
CA ASN A 112 21.91 -16.95 -6.89
C ASN A 112 21.42 -17.17 -5.46
N ASP A 113 20.13 -17.44 -5.31
CA ASP A 113 19.45 -17.74 -4.05
C ASP A 113 19.80 -16.71 -2.95
N PRO A 114 19.70 -15.38 -3.24
CA PRO A 114 19.96 -14.39 -2.22
C PRO A 114 18.82 -14.30 -1.23
N GLN A 115 19.15 -14.20 0.05
CA GLN A 115 18.26 -13.84 1.13
C GLN A 115 18.58 -12.41 1.54
N ILE A 116 17.68 -11.49 1.28
CA ILE A 116 17.85 -10.04 1.49
C ILE A 116 16.91 -9.58 2.59
N SER A 117 17.45 -8.93 3.62
CA SER A 117 16.67 -8.36 4.73
C SER A 117 16.58 -6.85 4.58
N LEU A 118 15.40 -6.34 4.24
CA LEU A 118 15.10 -4.91 4.17
C LEU A 118 14.41 -4.48 5.46
N VAL A 119 15.05 -3.62 6.22
CA VAL A 119 14.52 -3.11 7.50
C VAL A 119 14.31 -1.61 7.39
N ARG A 120 13.08 -1.16 7.61
CA ARG A 120 12.74 0.26 7.71
C ARG A 120 12.91 0.73 9.15
N SER A 121 13.42 1.93 9.38
CA SER A 121 13.54 2.53 10.70
C SER A 121 12.18 2.68 11.38
N GLN A 122 12.17 2.84 12.69
CA GLN A 122 10.95 2.97 13.48
C GLN A 122 10.12 4.21 13.09
N ASP A 123 10.78 5.34 12.80
CA ASP A 123 10.18 6.57 12.29
C ASP A 123 9.74 6.45 10.82
N GLY A 124 10.18 5.43 10.11
CA GLY A 124 9.85 5.19 8.72
C GLY A 124 10.64 6.03 7.72
N GLU A 125 11.64 6.80 8.14
CA GLU A 125 12.38 7.70 7.27
C GLU A 125 13.53 7.02 6.51
N LYS A 126 14.16 6.00 7.11
CA LYS A 126 15.36 5.35 6.58
C LYS A 126 15.18 3.85 6.40
N TRP A 127 15.94 3.32 5.49
CA TRP A 127 16.09 1.89 5.28
C TRP A 127 17.50 1.45 5.70
N ASN A 128 17.63 0.20 6.11
CA ASN A 128 18.94 -0.34 6.43
C ASN A 128 19.95 -0.27 5.25
N PHE A 129 19.49 -0.25 3.99
CA PHE A 129 20.36 -0.08 2.81
C PHE A 129 20.69 1.38 2.47
N SER A 130 20.10 2.37 3.15
CA SER A 130 20.32 3.79 2.84
C SER A 130 21.76 4.26 3.10
N SER A 131 22.51 3.55 3.95
CA SER A 131 23.93 3.83 4.26
C SER A 131 24.93 3.04 3.42
N LEU A 132 24.46 2.22 2.44
CA LEU A 132 25.36 1.47 1.54
C LEU A 132 26.21 2.44 0.69
N GLY A 133 27.52 2.16 0.64
CA GLY A 133 28.46 2.99 -0.12
C GLY A 133 28.98 4.22 0.61
N ASN A 134 28.44 4.56 1.79
CA ASN A 134 28.93 5.66 2.62
C ASN A 134 30.08 5.19 3.52
N SER A 135 31.31 5.21 3.02
CA SER A 135 32.54 4.78 3.73
C SER A 135 32.94 5.72 4.88
N GLY A 136 32.11 6.69 5.28
CA GLY A 136 32.50 7.81 6.17
C GLY A 136 31.84 7.88 7.55
N ALA A 137 30.93 6.96 7.93
CA ALA A 137 30.12 7.14 9.15
C ALA A 137 30.15 6.01 10.18
N SER A 138 31.21 5.20 10.24
CA SER A 138 31.32 4.14 11.26
C SER A 138 32.69 4.15 11.92
N GLY A 139 32.91 5.07 12.84
CA GLY A 139 34.13 5.14 13.64
C GLY A 139 33.99 6.01 14.89
N GLY A 140 32.92 5.79 15.65
CA GLY A 140 32.74 6.40 16.97
C GLY A 140 32.76 5.36 18.07
N ALA A 141 33.91 4.75 18.32
CA ALA A 141 34.14 4.02 19.57
C ALA A 141 34.02 5.00 20.75
N ALA A 142 33.13 4.72 21.65
CA ALA A 142 33.02 5.41 22.93
C ALA A 142 34.33 5.26 23.72
N SER A 143 35.14 6.30 23.79
CA SER A 143 36.18 6.42 24.80
C SER A 143 35.62 7.17 25.99
N THR A 144 35.37 6.45 27.07
CA THR A 144 35.23 7.01 28.41
C THR A 144 36.53 7.67 28.79
N GLY A 145 36.57 8.98 28.84
CA GLY A 145 37.69 9.78 29.32
C GLY A 145 37.20 10.85 30.27
N THR A 146 37.55 10.70 31.49
CA THR A 146 37.34 11.47 32.72
C THR A 146 37.60 12.96 32.55
N ALA A 147 36.74 13.76 33.17
CA ALA A 147 36.87 15.20 33.32
C ALA A 147 38.16 15.62 34.05
N SER A 148 38.81 16.65 33.58
CA SER A 148 39.65 17.53 34.40
C SER A 148 39.60 18.96 33.88
N ASN A 149 39.34 19.81 34.86
CA ASN A 149 39.17 21.25 34.81
C ASN A 149 40.49 21.99 34.55
N GLY A 150 40.45 23.18 33.92
CA GLY A 150 41.47 24.19 34.14
C GLY A 150 41.80 25.17 33.04
N GLY A 151 41.26 26.40 33.12
CA GLY A 151 42.09 27.61 33.02
C GLY A 151 42.26 28.29 31.65
N ALA A 152 41.78 29.49 31.65
CA ALA A 152 41.89 30.58 30.69
C ALA A 152 43.30 30.98 30.20
N ASN A 153 43.41 31.55 29.02
CA ASN A 153 43.84 32.88 28.64
C ASN A 153 44.52 33.01 27.27
N ASN A 154 43.96 33.87 26.49
CA ASN A 154 44.50 34.95 25.66
C ASN A 154 45.91 34.89 25.06
N ALA A 155 46.04 35.10 23.73
CA ALA A 155 46.61 36.27 23.12
C ALA A 155 47.16 36.00 21.69
N SER A 156 46.90 36.97 20.85
CA SER A 156 47.32 37.16 19.47
C SER A 156 48.82 37.02 19.20
N ALA A 157 49.18 36.59 17.95
CA ALA A 157 50.05 37.38 17.08
C ALA A 157 50.33 36.67 15.71
N LYS A 158 50.29 37.49 14.70
CA LYS A 158 50.73 37.38 13.30
C LYS A 158 52.08 36.70 13.08
N THR A 159 52.20 36.00 11.95
CA THR A 159 53.04 36.33 10.76
C THR A 159 53.18 35.13 9.84
N ALA A 160 53.05 35.35 8.53
CA ALA A 160 53.46 34.50 7.40
C ALA A 160 54.94 34.81 7.05
N PRO A 161 55.63 34.20 6.01
CA PRO A 161 55.21 33.28 4.94
C PRO A 161 56.23 32.17 4.56
N THR A 162 55.76 31.12 3.83
CA THR A 162 56.26 30.41 2.61
C THR A 162 57.71 29.88 2.53
N PRO A 163 58.06 28.91 1.64
CA PRO A 163 57.38 27.81 0.96
C PRO A 163 58.19 26.45 1.06
N ALA A 164 57.57 25.33 0.69
CA ALA A 164 58.25 24.30 -0.10
C ALA A 164 57.34 23.12 -0.47
N SER A 165 57.41 22.78 -1.72
CA SER A 165 56.87 21.70 -2.50
C SER A 165 56.88 20.33 -1.82
N GLY A 166 55.72 19.68 -1.88
CA GLY A 166 55.60 18.24 -1.65
C GLY A 166 54.33 17.79 -2.31
N SER A 167 54.44 17.20 -3.52
CA SER A 167 53.34 16.59 -4.24
C SER A 167 52.84 15.40 -3.43
N ALA A 168 51.73 15.59 -2.74
CA ALA A 168 50.91 14.51 -2.24
C ALA A 168 49.66 14.41 -3.13
N SER A 169 49.57 13.28 -3.83
CA SER A 169 48.39 12.89 -4.61
C SER A 169 47.13 13.04 -3.77
N GLY A 170 46.35 14.07 -4.08
CA GLY A 170 45.05 14.23 -3.51
C GLY A 170 44.14 13.11 -3.98
N GLY A 171 43.77 12.21 -3.08
CA GLY A 171 42.68 11.29 -3.28
C GLY A 171 41.39 12.10 -3.45
N SER A 172 40.85 12.12 -4.65
CA SER A 172 39.55 12.69 -4.94
C SER A 172 38.49 11.95 -4.14
N ALA A 173 37.97 12.58 -3.10
CA ALA A 173 36.75 12.14 -2.48
C ALA A 173 35.61 12.25 -3.52
N GLY A 174 34.93 11.13 -3.81
CA GLY A 174 33.64 11.17 -4.47
C GLY A 174 33.57 10.91 -5.96
N ALA A 175 34.54 10.22 -6.57
CA ALA A 175 34.32 9.67 -7.92
C ALA A 175 33.42 8.45 -7.83
N THR A 176 32.13 8.59 -8.24
CA THR A 176 31.27 7.42 -8.49
C THR A 176 32.02 6.44 -9.40
N PRO A 177 32.13 5.16 -9.03
CA PRO A 177 32.79 4.19 -9.87
C PRO A 177 32.12 4.16 -11.25
N ASN A 178 32.88 4.39 -12.31
CA ASN A 178 32.38 4.24 -13.68
C ASN A 178 32.29 2.75 -14.04
N LEU A 179 31.58 2.00 -13.17
CA LEU A 179 31.37 0.58 -13.32
C LEU A 179 30.16 0.34 -14.23
N SER A 180 30.40 -0.29 -15.36
CA SER A 180 29.36 -0.78 -16.26
C SER A 180 29.33 -2.30 -16.23
N ILE A 181 28.14 -2.87 -16.05
CA ILE A 181 27.92 -4.32 -16.02
C ILE A 181 26.95 -4.64 -17.16
N GLY A 182 27.39 -5.50 -18.08
CA GLY A 182 26.57 -5.87 -19.24
C GLY A 182 25.23 -6.50 -18.84
N LYS A 183 25.25 -7.42 -17.87
CA LYS A 183 24.05 -8.08 -17.34
C LYS A 183 24.12 -8.22 -15.82
N LEU A 184 23.09 -7.73 -15.15
CA LEU A 184 22.85 -7.95 -13.72
C LEU A 184 21.70 -8.94 -13.58
N LYS A 185 21.88 -10.01 -12.80
CA LYS A 185 20.86 -11.03 -12.58
C LYS A 185 20.77 -11.40 -11.11
N VAL A 186 19.55 -11.50 -10.61
CA VAL A 186 19.20 -12.14 -9.34
C VAL A 186 18.28 -13.31 -9.67
N SER A 187 18.58 -14.49 -9.18
CA SER A 187 17.79 -15.70 -9.42
C SER A 187 17.40 -16.36 -8.11
N ASP A 188 16.12 -16.77 -8.03
CA ASP A 188 15.54 -17.51 -6.90
C ASP A 188 15.68 -16.77 -5.56
N GLY A 189 15.63 -15.43 -5.59
CA GLY A 189 15.84 -14.60 -4.42
C GLY A 189 14.68 -14.66 -3.43
N LYS A 190 15.00 -14.35 -2.16
CA LYS A 190 14.04 -14.15 -1.08
C LYS A 190 14.27 -12.79 -0.44
N VAL A 191 13.26 -11.93 -0.44
CA VAL A 191 13.34 -10.60 0.17
C VAL A 191 12.39 -10.57 1.35
N THR A 192 12.92 -10.23 2.52
CA THR A 192 12.15 -10.04 3.75
C THR A 192 12.09 -8.55 4.07
N VAL A 193 10.89 -8.01 4.22
CA VAL A 193 10.66 -6.59 4.54
C VAL A 193 10.06 -6.50 5.94
N SER A 194 10.69 -5.70 6.81
CA SER A 194 10.25 -5.48 8.20
C SER A 194 10.44 -4.03 8.62
N ARG A 195 9.93 -3.68 9.80
CA ARG A 195 10.16 -2.39 10.46
C ARG A 195 10.85 -2.61 11.79
N ALA A 196 11.86 -1.83 12.09
CA ALA A 196 12.58 -1.90 13.36
C ALA A 196 11.64 -1.65 14.53
N GLY A 197 11.71 -2.48 15.56
CA GLY A 197 10.87 -2.36 16.76
C GLY A 197 9.37 -2.69 16.57
N SER A 198 8.95 -3.13 15.38
CA SER A 198 7.58 -3.59 15.15
C SER A 198 7.38 -5.03 15.59
N SER A 199 6.22 -5.33 16.18
CA SER A 199 5.76 -6.69 16.47
C SER A 199 5.08 -7.37 15.28
N GLU A 200 4.91 -6.66 14.16
CA GLU A 200 4.33 -7.21 12.94
C GLU A 200 5.25 -8.27 12.33
N GLN A 201 4.63 -9.31 11.77
CA GLN A 201 5.40 -10.33 11.05
C GLN A 201 6.04 -9.74 9.80
N PRO A 202 7.33 -10.07 9.53
CA PRO A 202 8.00 -9.63 8.32
C PRO A 202 7.27 -10.11 7.06
N ARG A 203 7.19 -9.25 6.06
CA ARG A 203 6.66 -9.59 4.73
C ARG A 203 7.73 -10.31 3.92
N VAL A 204 7.41 -11.46 3.39
CA VAL A 204 8.34 -12.30 2.65
C VAL A 204 7.90 -12.38 1.18
N TYR A 205 8.81 -11.99 0.32
CA TYR A 205 8.72 -12.11 -1.14
C TYR A 205 9.68 -13.22 -1.55
N ASP A 206 9.20 -14.25 -2.17
CA ASP A 206 10.02 -15.36 -2.66
C ASP A 206 10.05 -15.42 -4.20
N LYS A 207 10.87 -16.30 -4.76
CA LYS A 207 11.07 -16.43 -6.20
C LYS A 207 11.35 -15.07 -6.86
N VAL A 208 12.15 -14.26 -6.20
CA VAL A 208 12.54 -12.95 -6.73
C VAL A 208 13.54 -13.15 -7.84
N GLU A 209 13.11 -12.79 -9.06
CA GLU A 209 13.95 -12.75 -10.25
C GLU A 209 14.13 -11.29 -10.67
N ILE A 210 15.37 -10.87 -10.88
CA ILE A 210 15.69 -9.53 -11.41
C ILE A 210 16.67 -9.71 -12.55
N GLU A 211 16.40 -9.05 -13.67
CA GLU A 211 17.34 -8.93 -14.77
C GLU A 211 17.50 -7.45 -15.15
N GLY A 212 18.75 -6.98 -15.18
CA GLY A 212 19.11 -5.66 -15.69
C GLY A 212 20.12 -5.81 -16.82
N SER A 213 19.97 -5.01 -17.87
CA SER A 213 20.91 -4.99 -19.00
C SER A 213 21.63 -3.64 -19.03
N ASN A 214 22.93 -3.64 -19.33
CA ASN A 214 23.75 -2.44 -19.37
C ASN A 214 23.63 -1.61 -18.07
N PHE A 215 23.69 -2.32 -16.94
CA PHE A 215 23.62 -1.69 -15.64
C PHE A 215 24.73 -0.64 -15.47
N SER A 216 24.37 0.53 -14.98
CA SER A 216 25.26 1.66 -14.78
C SER A 216 24.84 2.48 -13.58
N PHE A 217 25.80 2.99 -12.82
CA PHE A 217 25.53 3.94 -11.75
C PHE A 217 25.20 5.35 -12.28
N THR A 218 25.71 5.69 -13.47
CA THR A 218 25.64 7.04 -14.03
C THR A 218 24.60 7.18 -15.14
N ASN A 219 24.07 6.09 -15.66
CA ASN A 219 23.10 6.09 -16.75
C ASN A 219 21.85 5.27 -16.39
N SER A 220 20.77 5.58 -17.06
CA SER A 220 19.53 4.78 -16.96
C SER A 220 19.71 3.43 -17.69
N PHE A 221 19.22 2.37 -17.08
CA PHE A 221 19.30 1.00 -17.60
C PHE A 221 17.91 0.31 -17.56
N PRO A 222 17.60 -0.56 -18.53
CA PRO A 222 16.39 -1.37 -18.51
C PRO A 222 16.49 -2.49 -17.48
N PHE A 223 15.37 -2.83 -16.87
CA PHE A 223 15.27 -3.96 -15.95
C PHE A 223 13.91 -4.64 -16.03
N THR A 224 13.88 -5.91 -15.64
CA THR A 224 12.66 -6.66 -15.34
C THR A 224 12.79 -7.25 -13.93
N MET A 225 11.66 -7.37 -13.24
CA MET A 225 11.57 -8.00 -11.94
C MET A 225 10.30 -8.83 -11.83
N SER A 226 10.39 -9.99 -11.22
CA SER A 226 9.21 -10.74 -10.79
C SER A 226 9.42 -11.32 -9.39
N ALA A 227 8.32 -11.51 -8.66
CA ALA A 227 8.34 -12.09 -7.33
C ALA A 227 6.97 -12.69 -6.98
N ASN A 228 6.94 -13.67 -6.08
CA ASN A 228 5.72 -14.04 -5.39
C ASN A 228 5.49 -13.07 -4.23
N LEU A 229 4.22 -12.74 -4.02
CA LEU A 229 3.78 -11.85 -2.93
C LEU A 229 3.52 -12.62 -1.65
N PRO A 230 3.62 -11.97 -0.48
CA PRO A 230 3.20 -12.57 0.79
C PRO A 230 1.75 -13.09 0.70
N ALA A 231 1.54 -14.31 1.22
CA ALA A 231 0.24 -14.98 1.22
C ALA A 231 -0.41 -15.21 -0.16
N GLY A 232 0.40 -15.24 -1.21
CA GLY A 232 -0.03 -15.59 -2.57
C GLY A 232 -0.16 -14.41 -3.52
N GLY A 233 -0.17 -14.71 -4.79
CA GLY A 233 -0.13 -13.73 -5.88
C GLY A 233 1.27 -13.50 -6.42
N THR A 234 1.36 -12.74 -7.50
CA THR A 234 2.61 -12.44 -8.19
C THR A 234 2.74 -10.96 -8.50
N LEU A 235 3.96 -10.45 -8.44
CA LEU A 235 4.36 -9.11 -8.87
C LEU A 235 5.25 -9.22 -10.10
N LYS A 236 5.04 -8.36 -11.10
CA LYS A 236 5.96 -8.15 -12.23
C LYS A 236 6.19 -6.67 -12.45
N LEU A 237 7.43 -6.31 -12.69
CA LEU A 237 7.87 -4.98 -13.08
C LEU A 237 8.65 -5.09 -14.38
N ASP A 238 8.47 -4.15 -15.29
CA ASP A 238 9.21 -4.01 -16.54
C ASP A 238 9.44 -2.53 -16.80
N GLY A 239 10.70 -2.10 -16.85
CA GLY A 239 10.97 -0.69 -16.93
C GLY A 239 12.44 -0.30 -17.07
N ARG A 240 12.70 0.92 -16.65
CA ARG A 240 14.05 1.52 -16.59
C ARG A 240 14.26 2.16 -15.23
N ALA A 241 15.49 2.08 -14.73
CA ALA A 241 15.93 2.73 -13.50
C ALA A 241 17.25 3.47 -13.73
N GLY A 242 17.57 4.42 -12.86
CA GLY A 242 18.83 5.16 -12.90
C GLY A 242 18.75 6.53 -13.61
N PRO A 243 19.84 7.32 -13.48
CA PRO A 243 21.09 6.99 -12.75
C PRO A 243 20.82 6.74 -11.27
N ILE A 244 21.66 5.89 -10.64
CA ILE A 244 21.51 5.59 -9.22
C ILE A 244 21.96 6.79 -8.40
N ASP A 245 21.10 7.24 -7.46
CA ASP A 245 21.47 8.32 -6.54
C ASP A 245 22.56 7.80 -5.57
N PRO A 246 23.78 8.37 -5.62
CA PRO A 246 24.90 7.90 -4.80
C PRO A 246 24.70 8.17 -3.30
N ASN A 247 23.84 9.12 -2.93
CA ASN A 247 23.56 9.49 -1.55
C ASN A 247 22.38 8.73 -0.96
N ASN A 248 21.44 8.35 -1.81
CA ASN A 248 20.26 7.60 -1.39
C ASN A 248 19.69 6.78 -2.55
N ALA A 249 20.04 5.49 -2.61
CA ALA A 249 19.56 4.58 -3.65
C ALA A 249 18.01 4.51 -3.74
N ALA A 250 17.28 4.83 -2.66
CA ALA A 250 15.83 4.90 -2.66
C ALA A 250 15.27 6.07 -3.47
N ARG A 251 16.10 7.05 -3.82
CA ARG A 251 15.75 8.20 -4.68
C ARG A 251 16.15 8.01 -6.14
N THR A 252 16.56 6.80 -6.51
CA THR A 252 16.87 6.49 -7.90
C THR A 252 15.65 6.69 -8.80
N PRO A 253 15.74 7.47 -9.89
CA PRO A 253 14.66 7.61 -10.86
C PRO A 253 14.24 6.25 -11.40
N LEU A 254 12.92 6.07 -11.54
CA LEU A 254 12.32 4.80 -11.96
C LEU A 254 11.14 5.07 -12.88
N GLN A 255 11.02 4.29 -13.95
CA GLN A 255 9.83 4.22 -14.78
C GLN A 255 9.55 2.76 -15.11
N ALA A 256 8.38 2.24 -14.69
CA ALA A 256 8.05 0.84 -14.92
C ALA A 256 6.54 0.62 -15.12
N LYS A 257 6.22 -0.43 -15.86
CA LYS A 257 4.92 -1.08 -15.85
C LYS A 257 4.88 -2.01 -14.65
N VAL A 258 3.76 -2.03 -13.95
CA VAL A 258 3.52 -2.84 -12.76
C VAL A 258 2.33 -3.75 -13.04
N SER A 259 2.49 -5.03 -12.81
CA SER A 259 1.41 -6.02 -12.85
C SER A 259 1.43 -6.83 -11.56
N VAL A 260 0.31 -6.83 -10.85
CA VAL A 260 0.09 -7.67 -9.67
C VAL A 260 -1.12 -8.55 -9.95
N LYS A 261 -1.00 -9.84 -9.68
CA LYS A 261 -2.08 -10.81 -9.84
C LYS A 261 -2.36 -11.55 -8.55
N GLN A 262 -3.65 -11.76 -8.26
CA GLN A 262 -4.13 -12.58 -7.14
C GLN A 262 -3.58 -12.17 -5.77
N MET A 263 -3.38 -10.86 -5.54
CA MET A 263 -2.91 -10.37 -4.25
C MET A 263 -3.98 -10.52 -3.18
N ASN A 264 -3.68 -11.22 -2.10
CA ASN A 264 -4.54 -11.27 -0.92
C ASN A 264 -4.40 -9.98 -0.11
N LEU A 265 -5.40 -9.11 -0.13
CA LEU A 265 -5.34 -7.79 0.53
C LEU A 265 -5.10 -7.89 2.03
N ALA A 266 -5.81 -8.79 2.72
CA ALA A 266 -5.72 -8.94 4.18
C ALA A 266 -4.35 -9.46 4.65
N ALA A 267 -3.74 -10.37 3.87
CA ALA A 267 -2.51 -11.05 4.25
C ALA A 267 -1.27 -10.51 3.52
N SER A 268 -1.43 -9.52 2.64
CA SER A 268 -0.33 -8.92 1.88
C SER A 268 0.67 -8.15 2.76
N GLY A 269 0.25 -7.72 3.95
CA GLY A 269 1.02 -6.86 4.84
C GLY A 269 1.15 -5.40 4.36
N PHE A 270 0.48 -5.03 3.26
CA PHE A 270 0.40 -3.64 2.81
C PHE A 270 -0.71 -2.85 3.49
N ILE A 271 -1.70 -3.55 4.02
CA ILE A 271 -2.88 -3.00 4.69
C ILE A 271 -2.86 -3.45 6.14
N ASP A 272 -3.07 -2.51 7.06
CA ASP A 272 -3.21 -2.85 8.48
C ASP A 272 -4.40 -3.81 8.66
N PRO A 273 -4.21 -5.00 9.25
CA PRO A 273 -5.31 -5.93 9.54
C PRO A 273 -6.43 -5.31 10.38
N ALA A 274 -6.12 -4.29 11.20
CA ALA A 274 -7.10 -3.58 12.01
C ALA A 274 -8.10 -2.77 11.16
N ALA A 275 -7.74 -2.38 9.93
CA ALA A 275 -8.64 -1.71 9.00
C ALA A 275 -9.78 -2.63 8.52
N GLY A 276 -9.63 -3.96 8.61
CA GLY A 276 -10.63 -4.94 8.21
C GLY A 276 -10.82 -5.05 6.70
N ILE A 277 -9.86 -4.55 5.91
CA ILE A 277 -9.88 -4.64 4.45
C ILE A 277 -9.44 -6.04 4.03
N ALA A 278 -10.26 -6.72 3.23
CA ALA A 278 -9.99 -8.06 2.70
C ALA A 278 -10.48 -8.19 1.26
N GLY A 279 -10.02 -9.23 0.58
CA GLY A 279 -10.36 -9.55 -0.81
C GLY A 279 -9.16 -10.01 -1.60
N ILE A 280 -9.37 -10.35 -2.86
CA ILE A 280 -8.32 -10.69 -3.82
C ILE A 280 -8.26 -9.58 -4.86
N ALA A 281 -7.09 -9.02 -5.09
CA ALA A 281 -6.90 -7.89 -6.00
C ALA A 281 -5.91 -8.21 -7.11
N ASP A 282 -6.26 -7.79 -8.31
CA ASP A 282 -5.36 -7.67 -9.46
C ASP A 282 -5.10 -6.18 -9.71
N PHE A 283 -3.87 -5.85 -10.03
CA PHE A 283 -3.44 -4.49 -10.34
C PHE A 283 -2.63 -4.45 -11.62
N GLU A 284 -2.95 -3.50 -12.50
CA GLU A 284 -2.20 -3.19 -13.72
C GLU A 284 -2.01 -1.68 -13.81
N GLY A 285 -0.78 -1.23 -13.98
CA GLY A 285 -0.52 0.21 -14.05
C GLY A 285 0.91 0.56 -14.38
N THR A 286 1.23 1.83 -14.16
CA THR A 286 2.56 2.40 -14.37
C THR A 286 3.00 3.14 -13.11
N VAL A 287 4.29 3.14 -12.87
CA VAL A 287 4.94 3.99 -11.88
C VAL A 287 6.06 4.76 -12.56
N ALA A 288 6.15 6.04 -12.27
CA ALA A 288 7.26 6.90 -12.69
C ALA A 288 7.70 7.74 -11.50
N SER A 289 8.99 7.80 -11.24
CA SER A 289 9.58 8.65 -10.21
C SER A 289 10.84 9.31 -10.73
N ASP A 290 11.05 10.57 -10.36
CA ASP A 290 12.29 11.31 -10.61
C ASP A 290 13.22 11.34 -9.38
N GLY A 291 12.86 10.57 -8.33
CA GLY A 291 13.56 10.55 -7.05
C GLY A 291 13.05 11.57 -6.02
N HIS A 292 12.18 12.50 -6.43
CA HIS A 292 11.52 13.49 -5.57
C HIS A 292 10.00 13.30 -5.55
N GLU A 293 9.42 13.12 -6.70
CA GLU A 293 8.00 12.85 -6.89
C GLU A 293 7.82 11.49 -7.57
N ALA A 294 6.83 10.73 -7.11
CA ALA A 294 6.37 9.51 -7.76
C ALA A 294 4.95 9.71 -8.29
N LYS A 295 4.72 9.28 -9.53
CA LYS A 295 3.40 9.24 -10.18
C LYS A 295 3.05 7.80 -10.47
N THR A 296 1.84 7.41 -10.11
CA THR A 296 1.33 6.09 -10.44
C THR A 296 -0.09 6.21 -10.97
N SER A 297 -0.39 5.42 -11.98
CA SER A 297 -1.73 5.33 -12.53
C SER A 297 -2.01 3.91 -12.98
N GLY A 298 -3.28 3.51 -12.93
CA GLY A 298 -3.63 2.15 -13.32
C GLY A 298 -5.05 1.77 -12.96
N THR A 299 -5.28 0.46 -13.02
CA THR A 299 -6.57 -0.15 -12.69
C THR A 299 -6.33 -1.23 -11.63
N LEU A 300 -7.11 -1.17 -10.57
CA LEU A 300 -7.21 -2.21 -9.55
C LEU A 300 -8.57 -2.89 -9.69
N ASN A 301 -8.60 -4.22 -9.77
CA ASN A 301 -9.80 -5.04 -9.77
C ASN A 301 -9.82 -5.89 -8.51
N ALA A 302 -10.79 -5.68 -7.65
CA ALA A 302 -10.93 -6.42 -6.40
C ALA A 302 -12.16 -7.34 -6.44
N GLN A 303 -11.96 -8.60 -6.11
CA GLN A 303 -13.02 -9.60 -5.94
C GLN A 303 -13.23 -9.85 -4.44
N LYS A 304 -14.49 -10.07 -4.07
CA LYS A 304 -14.86 -10.31 -2.65
C LYS A 304 -14.32 -9.23 -1.72
N LEU A 305 -14.33 -7.97 -2.20
CA LEU A 305 -13.83 -6.83 -1.44
C LEU A 305 -14.66 -6.64 -0.17
N GLN A 306 -13.99 -6.51 0.97
CA GLN A 306 -14.50 -6.04 2.24
C GLN A 306 -13.68 -4.82 2.64
N VAL A 307 -14.30 -3.75 3.12
CA VAL A 307 -13.59 -2.49 3.45
C VAL A 307 -13.72 -2.07 4.91
N VAL A 308 -14.53 -2.77 5.69
CA VAL A 308 -14.68 -2.55 7.14
C VAL A 308 -14.67 -3.87 7.91
N LYS A 309 -14.21 -3.85 9.14
CA LYS A 309 -14.01 -5.06 9.97
C LYS A 309 -15.31 -5.88 10.19
N GLN A 310 -16.45 -5.22 10.34
CA GLN A 310 -17.75 -5.86 10.50
C GLN A 310 -18.47 -6.11 9.18
N GLY A 311 -17.85 -5.77 8.05
CA GLY A 311 -18.42 -6.02 6.73
C GLY A 311 -18.38 -7.49 6.33
N ALA A 312 -18.98 -7.78 5.19
CA ALA A 312 -18.90 -9.06 4.51
C ALA A 312 -18.43 -8.82 3.05
N PRO A 313 -17.94 -9.84 2.36
CA PRO A 313 -17.47 -9.69 0.99
C PRO A 313 -18.54 -9.11 0.05
N ALA A 314 -18.16 -8.15 -0.80
CA ALA A 314 -19.01 -7.64 -1.86
C ALA A 314 -19.45 -8.74 -2.82
N GLY A 315 -20.70 -8.72 -3.26
CA GLY A 315 -21.29 -9.69 -4.19
C GLY A 315 -20.85 -9.51 -5.64
N LYS A 316 -20.29 -8.34 -5.99
CA LYS A 316 -19.76 -8.03 -7.33
C LYS A 316 -18.31 -7.57 -7.24
N PRO A 317 -17.51 -7.76 -8.29
CA PRO A 317 -16.18 -7.15 -8.38
C PRO A 317 -16.25 -5.62 -8.32
N VAL A 318 -15.24 -5.04 -7.69
CA VAL A 318 -15.04 -3.59 -7.57
C VAL A 318 -13.81 -3.22 -8.38
N GLN A 319 -13.96 -2.28 -9.30
CA GLN A 319 -12.86 -1.75 -10.09
C GLN A 319 -12.55 -0.31 -9.65
N LEU A 320 -11.28 0.02 -9.53
CA LEU A 320 -10.81 1.38 -9.29
C LEU A 320 -9.80 1.74 -10.38
N GLN A 321 -10.12 2.73 -11.21
CA GLN A 321 -9.14 3.42 -12.05
C GLN A 321 -8.60 4.60 -11.23
N TYR A 322 -7.28 4.75 -11.16
CA TYR A 322 -6.69 5.80 -10.34
C TYR A 322 -5.47 6.45 -10.99
N ALA A 323 -5.24 7.69 -10.59
CA ALA A 323 -3.99 8.40 -10.77
C ALA A 323 -3.62 9.11 -9.46
N VAL A 324 -2.37 8.91 -9.04
CA VAL A 324 -1.84 9.41 -7.78
C VAL A 324 -0.50 10.06 -8.01
N THR A 325 -0.26 11.17 -7.34
CA THR A 325 1.08 11.76 -7.18
C THR A 325 1.52 11.64 -5.72
N TYR A 326 2.81 11.48 -5.50
CA TYR A 326 3.38 11.30 -4.16
C TYR A 326 4.71 12.05 -4.05
N ASP A 327 4.80 12.97 -3.10
CA ASP A 327 6.03 13.67 -2.73
C ASP A 327 6.83 12.79 -1.75
N LEU A 328 7.97 12.29 -2.21
CA LEU A 328 8.82 11.37 -1.45
C LEU A 328 9.46 12.04 -0.23
N ALA A 329 9.70 13.35 -0.28
CA ALA A 329 10.32 14.08 0.82
C ALA A 329 9.31 14.42 1.91
N LYS A 330 8.08 14.81 1.51
CA LYS A 330 7.01 15.17 2.44
C LYS A 330 6.16 13.99 2.86
N SER A 331 6.34 12.83 2.23
CA SER A 331 5.48 11.64 2.44
C SER A 331 3.98 11.94 2.29
N THR A 332 3.62 12.89 1.42
CA THR A 332 2.24 13.28 1.11
C THR A 332 1.90 13.00 -0.33
N GLY A 333 0.63 12.80 -0.63
CA GLY A 333 0.20 12.57 -2.00
C GLY A 333 -1.22 13.02 -2.28
N ASP A 334 -1.52 13.08 -3.57
CA ASP A 334 -2.80 13.47 -4.12
C ASP A 334 -3.38 12.34 -4.96
N LEU A 335 -4.60 11.92 -4.64
CA LEU A 335 -5.44 11.13 -5.54
C LEU A 335 -6.11 12.11 -6.52
N THR A 336 -5.52 12.26 -7.70
CA THR A 336 -6.00 13.19 -8.72
C THR A 336 -7.15 12.61 -9.55
N GLN A 337 -7.22 11.29 -9.65
CA GLN A 337 -8.32 10.54 -10.25
C GLN A 337 -8.58 9.28 -9.43
N GLY A 338 -9.85 8.98 -9.19
CA GLY A 338 -10.29 7.74 -8.59
C GLY A 338 -11.70 7.43 -9.07
N ASP A 339 -11.84 6.56 -10.08
CA ASP A 339 -13.13 6.15 -10.62
C ASP A 339 -13.47 4.75 -10.11
N LEU A 340 -14.31 4.70 -9.08
CA LEU A 340 -14.77 3.46 -8.45
C LEU A 340 -15.99 2.93 -9.20
N THR A 341 -15.87 1.74 -9.79
CA THR A 341 -16.92 1.11 -10.59
C THR A 341 -17.40 -0.19 -9.94
N ILE A 342 -18.71 -0.37 -9.82
CA ILE A 342 -19.39 -1.59 -9.37
C ILE A 342 -20.54 -1.84 -10.33
N GLY A 343 -20.41 -2.84 -11.19
CA GLY A 343 -21.36 -3.03 -12.30
C GLY A 343 -21.40 -1.80 -13.20
N LYS A 344 -22.54 -1.09 -13.23
CA LYS A 344 -22.72 0.17 -13.97
C LYS A 344 -22.63 1.42 -13.09
N ALA A 345 -22.55 1.25 -11.77
CA ALA A 345 -22.39 2.36 -10.83
C ALA A 345 -20.96 2.88 -10.87
N VAL A 346 -20.78 4.18 -11.09
CA VAL A 346 -19.46 4.84 -11.09
C VAL A 346 -19.50 6.00 -10.10
N ALA A 347 -18.60 5.96 -9.09
CA ALA A 347 -18.38 7.05 -8.16
C ALA A 347 -16.95 7.60 -8.32
N HIS A 348 -16.82 8.92 -8.24
CA HIS A 348 -15.53 9.62 -8.41
C HIS A 348 -14.96 9.98 -7.04
N LEU A 349 -13.68 9.64 -6.84
CA LEU A 349 -12.90 9.97 -5.66
C LEU A 349 -11.74 10.89 -6.03
N ALA A 350 -11.48 11.89 -5.19
CA ALA A 350 -10.30 12.73 -5.30
C ALA A 350 -9.95 13.30 -3.91
N GLY A 351 -8.70 13.68 -3.72
CA GLY A 351 -8.25 14.30 -2.46
C GLY A 351 -6.80 13.98 -2.14
N THR A 352 -6.45 14.14 -0.88
CA THR A 352 -5.08 14.05 -0.40
C THR A 352 -4.89 12.92 0.60
N TYR A 353 -3.65 12.47 0.74
CA TYR A 353 -3.25 11.57 1.81
C TYR A 353 -1.86 11.96 2.36
N ASP A 354 -1.66 11.64 3.62
CA ASP A 354 -0.42 11.86 4.34
C ASP A 354 0.04 10.54 4.95
N ALA A 355 1.21 10.08 4.54
CA ALA A 355 1.82 8.82 4.96
C ALA A 355 2.97 9.01 5.98
N HIS A 356 3.06 10.18 6.64
CA HIS A 356 3.96 10.36 7.77
C HIS A 356 3.57 9.43 8.94
N GLY A 357 4.57 8.92 9.64
CA GLY A 357 4.36 8.11 10.83
C GLY A 357 3.89 6.67 10.56
N THR A 358 3.15 6.11 11.51
CA THR A 358 2.75 4.69 11.49
C THR A 358 1.46 4.43 10.74
N THR A 359 0.58 5.41 10.65
CA THR A 359 -0.75 5.27 10.03
C THR A 359 -0.98 6.39 9.03
N THR A 360 -1.35 6.01 7.79
CA THR A 360 -1.71 6.98 6.75
C THR A 360 -3.01 7.67 7.11
N THR A 361 -3.08 9.01 6.95
CA THR A 361 -4.30 9.80 7.06
C THR A 361 -4.78 10.21 5.68
N VAL A 362 -6.10 10.30 5.50
CA VAL A 362 -6.71 10.69 4.23
C VAL A 362 -7.70 11.83 4.39
N ASN A 363 -7.86 12.61 3.32
CA ASN A 363 -8.92 13.60 3.15
C ASN A 363 -9.43 13.50 1.72
N LEU A 364 -10.45 12.66 1.52
CA LEU A 364 -10.98 12.32 0.20
C LEU A 364 -12.42 12.82 0.08
N LYS A 365 -12.79 13.22 -1.12
CA LYS A 365 -14.19 13.48 -1.53
C LYS A 365 -14.62 12.40 -2.48
N MET A 366 -15.82 11.88 -2.27
CA MET A 366 -16.49 10.91 -3.14
C MET A 366 -17.79 11.49 -3.64
N ASN A 367 -18.01 11.45 -4.96
CA ASN A 367 -19.21 11.91 -5.62
C ASN A 367 -19.73 10.81 -6.54
N GLY A 368 -21.00 10.44 -6.40
CA GLY A 368 -21.66 9.52 -7.29
C GLY A 368 -23.08 10.00 -7.59
N GLN A 369 -23.43 10.08 -8.88
CA GLN A 369 -24.75 10.54 -9.31
C GLN A 369 -25.41 9.48 -10.19
N GLY A 370 -26.71 9.27 -10.00
CA GLY A 370 -27.49 8.34 -10.81
C GLY A 370 -26.99 6.89 -10.73
N LEU A 371 -26.40 6.49 -9.62
CA LEU A 371 -25.85 5.16 -9.42
C LEU A 371 -26.97 4.12 -9.39
N PRO A 372 -26.96 3.09 -10.25
CA PRO A 372 -27.97 2.03 -10.21
C PRO A 372 -27.97 1.31 -8.84
N VAL A 373 -29.12 1.27 -8.17
CA VAL A 373 -29.25 0.69 -6.82
C VAL A 373 -28.95 -0.81 -6.82
N ASP A 374 -29.33 -1.55 -7.87
CA ASP A 374 -29.07 -2.99 -8.03
C ASP A 374 -27.55 -3.32 -8.05
N ASP A 375 -26.71 -2.41 -8.53
CA ASP A 375 -25.26 -2.60 -8.54
C ASP A 375 -24.65 -2.26 -7.17
N LEU A 376 -25.17 -1.23 -6.51
CA LEU A 376 -24.72 -0.81 -5.18
C LEU A 376 -25.14 -1.79 -4.09
N GLU A 377 -26.29 -2.43 -4.21
CA GLU A 377 -26.79 -3.44 -3.26
C GLU A 377 -25.75 -4.53 -3.02
N ALA A 378 -25.08 -4.99 -4.08
CA ALA A 378 -24.02 -5.98 -4.00
C ALA A 378 -22.78 -5.52 -3.20
N ALA A 379 -22.57 -4.21 -3.00
CA ALA A 379 -21.47 -3.63 -2.26
C ALA A 379 -21.83 -3.27 -0.80
N LEU A 380 -23.10 -3.18 -0.45
CA LEU A 380 -23.54 -2.80 0.90
C LEU A 380 -22.91 -3.65 2.00
N PRO A 381 -22.80 -5.00 1.86
CA PRO A 381 -22.14 -5.82 2.86
C PRO A 381 -20.68 -5.44 3.08
N ALA A 382 -19.95 -5.03 2.03
CA ALA A 382 -18.54 -4.68 2.13
C ALA A 382 -18.29 -3.44 3.01
N VAL A 383 -19.23 -2.52 3.05
CA VAL A 383 -19.21 -1.32 3.91
C VAL A 383 -19.94 -1.49 5.23
N GLY A 384 -20.36 -2.73 5.56
CA GLY A 384 -21.02 -3.06 6.82
C GLY A 384 -22.51 -2.66 6.88
N VAL A 385 -23.15 -2.35 5.74
CA VAL A 385 -24.58 -2.07 5.68
C VAL A 385 -25.35 -3.38 5.54
N ILE A 386 -26.18 -3.67 6.53
CA ILE A 386 -27.03 -4.87 6.59
C ILE A 386 -28.48 -4.44 6.38
N LEU A 387 -29.14 -5.06 5.40
CA LEU A 387 -30.56 -4.89 5.15
C LEU A 387 -31.39 -5.80 6.06
N PRO A 388 -32.70 -5.49 6.28
CA PRO A 388 -33.60 -6.40 6.98
C PRO A 388 -33.57 -7.80 6.37
N SER A 389 -33.66 -8.83 7.23
CA SER A 389 -33.53 -10.22 6.81
C SER A 389 -34.51 -10.60 5.70
N GLY A 390 -33.99 -11.18 4.62
CA GLY A 390 -34.78 -11.58 3.45
C GLY A 390 -35.15 -10.45 2.52
N SER A 391 -34.69 -9.22 2.76
CA SER A 391 -34.95 -8.08 1.87
C SER A 391 -33.78 -7.81 0.91
N GLN A 392 -34.11 -7.16 -0.20
CA GLN A 392 -33.17 -6.72 -1.23
C GLN A 392 -33.56 -5.33 -1.73
N LEU A 393 -32.59 -4.45 -1.98
CA LEU A 393 -32.81 -3.19 -2.66
C LEU A 393 -32.83 -3.43 -4.18
N LYS A 394 -33.89 -2.94 -4.87
CA LYS A 394 -34.07 -3.15 -6.30
C LYS A 394 -34.53 -1.90 -7.01
N GLY A 395 -33.98 -1.72 -8.20
CA GLY A 395 -34.36 -0.63 -9.12
C GLY A 395 -33.99 0.74 -8.61
N GLY A 396 -34.25 1.74 -9.41
CA GLY A 396 -33.99 3.13 -9.09
C GLY A 396 -32.53 3.53 -9.13
N THR A 397 -32.27 4.73 -8.64
CA THR A 397 -30.94 5.33 -8.65
C THR A 397 -30.60 5.95 -7.29
N MET A 398 -29.29 6.01 -7.01
CA MET A 398 -28.74 6.65 -5.82
C MET A 398 -27.79 7.78 -6.20
N THR A 399 -27.82 8.86 -5.44
CA THR A 399 -26.80 9.92 -5.45
C THR A 399 -26.16 9.95 -4.07
N ALA A 400 -24.83 9.91 -4.04
CA ALA A 400 -24.04 9.91 -2.82
C ALA A 400 -22.91 10.93 -2.90
N ASN A 401 -22.77 11.79 -1.89
CA ASN A 401 -21.70 12.77 -1.80
C ASN A 401 -21.10 12.66 -0.40
N PHE A 402 -19.85 12.18 -0.33
CA PHE A 402 -19.16 11.95 0.93
C PHE A 402 -17.82 12.66 1.00
N THR A 403 -17.46 13.06 2.22
CA THR A 403 -16.09 13.41 2.61
C THR A 403 -15.59 12.33 3.57
N ILE A 404 -14.44 11.75 3.27
CA ILE A 404 -13.80 10.65 4.02
C ILE A 404 -12.51 11.20 4.62
N THR A 405 -12.42 11.26 5.94
CA THR A 405 -11.27 11.87 6.64
C THR A 405 -10.76 11.00 7.77
N GLY A 406 -9.50 11.19 8.11
CA GLY A 406 -8.85 10.57 9.28
C GLY A 406 -7.89 9.45 8.93
N PRO A 407 -7.32 8.81 9.97
CA PRO A 407 -6.46 7.64 9.81
C PRO A 407 -7.20 6.49 9.14
N VAL A 408 -6.53 5.72 8.27
CA VAL A 408 -7.16 4.63 7.51
C VAL A 408 -7.77 3.52 8.37
N ASP A 409 -7.33 3.39 9.62
CA ASP A 409 -7.87 2.47 10.63
C ASP A 409 -9.07 3.06 11.41
N LYS A 410 -9.31 4.38 11.31
CA LYS A 410 -10.36 5.12 12.04
C LYS A 410 -11.04 6.18 11.18
N LEU A 411 -11.43 5.81 9.97
CA LEU A 411 -12.05 6.71 9.03
C LEU A 411 -13.37 7.27 9.55
N VAL A 412 -13.59 8.55 9.28
CA VAL A 412 -14.88 9.23 9.45
C VAL A 412 -15.38 9.64 8.08
N THR A 413 -16.55 9.11 7.71
CA THR A 413 -17.23 9.45 6.45
C THR A 413 -18.46 10.28 6.77
N THR A 414 -18.56 11.48 6.20
CA THR A 414 -19.70 12.38 6.36
C THR A 414 -20.24 12.79 5.00
N GLY A 415 -21.55 12.90 4.88
CA GLY A 415 -22.14 13.35 3.62
C GLY A 415 -23.62 13.09 3.50
N THR A 416 -24.10 13.12 2.26
CA THR A 416 -25.52 12.99 1.94
C THR A 416 -25.75 11.80 1.01
N VAL A 417 -26.87 11.12 1.24
CA VAL A 417 -27.39 10.05 0.37
C VAL A 417 -28.79 10.44 -0.08
N LYS A 418 -29.08 10.25 -1.37
CA LYS A 418 -30.42 10.36 -1.93
C LYS A 418 -30.69 9.13 -2.81
N MET A 419 -31.85 8.57 -2.71
CA MET A 419 -32.30 7.43 -3.51
C MET A 419 -33.70 7.71 -4.06
N GLU A 420 -33.94 7.33 -5.30
CA GLU A 420 -35.18 7.60 -6.01
C GLU A 420 -35.68 6.36 -6.77
N ASN A 421 -37.02 6.17 -6.79
CA ASN A 421 -37.69 5.13 -7.57
C ASN A 421 -37.17 3.71 -7.31
N SER A 422 -36.91 3.38 -6.06
CA SER A 422 -36.39 2.08 -5.64
C SER A 422 -37.45 1.27 -4.90
N ALA A 423 -37.15 0.01 -4.62
CA ALA A 423 -37.97 -0.85 -3.79
C ALA A 423 -37.14 -1.66 -2.81
N LEU A 424 -37.63 -1.82 -1.58
CA LEU A 424 -37.12 -2.81 -0.65
C LEU A 424 -37.99 -4.07 -0.81
N ALA A 425 -37.58 -4.94 -1.71
CA ALA A 425 -38.26 -6.19 -2.01
C ALA A 425 -38.14 -7.18 -0.85
N GLY A 426 -39.20 -7.93 -0.58
CA GLY A 426 -39.28 -8.88 0.54
C GLY A 426 -39.48 -8.24 1.92
N PHE A 427 -39.68 -6.94 1.99
CA PHE A 427 -39.94 -6.21 3.25
C PHE A 427 -41.18 -5.33 3.12
N ASN A 428 -42.21 -5.61 3.90
CA ASN A 428 -43.44 -4.84 3.92
C ASN A 428 -43.44 -3.85 5.10
N LEU A 429 -42.98 -2.62 4.85
CA LEU A 429 -42.99 -1.55 5.85
C LEU A 429 -44.43 -1.21 6.31
N GLY A 430 -45.40 -1.26 5.41
CA GLY A 430 -46.81 -0.99 5.72
C GLY A 430 -47.38 -1.96 6.77
N SER A 431 -47.08 -3.26 6.65
CA SER A 431 -47.48 -4.25 7.66
C SER A 431 -46.77 -4.07 8.99
N LYS A 432 -45.48 -3.71 8.96
CA LYS A 432 -44.68 -3.43 10.17
C LYS A 432 -45.14 -2.17 10.89
N LEU A 433 -45.72 -1.21 10.17
CA LEU A 433 -46.29 0.03 10.70
C LEU A 433 -47.79 -0.05 10.88
N SER A 434 -48.45 -1.22 10.78
CA SER A 434 -49.91 -1.36 10.84
C SER A 434 -50.51 -0.80 12.12
N SER A 435 -49.88 -0.97 13.28
CA SER A 435 -50.28 -0.38 14.55
C SER A 435 -50.22 1.16 14.55
N ILE A 436 -49.33 1.74 13.76
CA ILE A 436 -49.14 3.18 13.60
C ILE A 436 -50.09 3.72 12.55
N SER A 437 -50.27 3.00 11.42
CA SER A 437 -51.23 3.36 10.35
C SER A 437 -52.67 3.33 10.82
N ALA A 438 -53.04 2.41 11.71
CA ALA A 438 -54.37 2.36 12.32
C ALA A 438 -54.68 3.64 13.09
N LEU A 439 -53.68 4.30 13.70
CA LEU A 439 -53.85 5.59 14.38
C LEU A 439 -54.07 6.76 13.40
N SER A 440 -53.65 6.62 12.13
CA SER A 440 -53.87 7.64 11.09
C SER A 440 -55.13 7.44 10.26
N GLY A 441 -55.90 6.37 10.51
CA GLY A 441 -57.09 6.03 9.74
C GLY A 441 -56.78 5.52 8.31
N LYS A 442 -55.51 5.26 7.99
CA LYS A 442 -55.08 4.71 6.70
C LYS A 442 -54.90 3.20 6.84
N ALA A 443 -55.70 2.41 6.11
CA ALA A 443 -55.44 0.96 6.01
C ALA A 443 -54.16 0.74 5.21
N GLY A 444 -53.15 0.08 5.83
CA GLY A 444 -51.94 -0.31 5.13
C GLY A 444 -52.26 -1.28 4.00
N ALA A 445 -51.86 -0.96 2.77
CA ALA A 445 -52.00 -1.87 1.65
C ALA A 445 -51.17 -3.13 1.89
N ALA A 446 -51.75 -4.30 1.63
CA ALA A 446 -51.06 -5.61 1.72
C ALA A 446 -50.11 -5.79 0.53
N GLN A 447 -49.09 -4.94 0.44
CA GLN A 447 -48.02 -5.08 -0.57
C GLN A 447 -46.86 -5.89 0.01
N LYS A 448 -46.34 -6.82 -0.77
CA LYS A 448 -45.25 -7.71 -0.37
C LYS A 448 -43.91 -6.95 -0.22
N ASP A 449 -43.76 -5.86 -0.94
CA ASP A 449 -42.57 -5.03 -1.05
C ASP A 449 -42.83 -3.60 -0.60
N THR A 450 -41.81 -2.88 -0.14
CA THR A 450 -41.90 -1.44 0.14
C THR A 450 -41.39 -0.65 -1.05
N VAL A 451 -42.28 0.03 -1.76
CA VAL A 451 -41.93 0.97 -2.82
C VAL A 451 -41.40 2.26 -2.19
N ILE A 452 -40.19 2.65 -2.52
CA ILE A 452 -39.53 3.88 -2.07
C ILE A 452 -39.54 4.87 -3.23
N GLN A 453 -40.41 5.88 -3.16
CA GLN A 453 -40.42 6.94 -4.16
C GLN A 453 -39.18 7.82 -4.05
N SER A 454 -38.84 8.22 -2.82
CA SER A 454 -37.60 8.92 -2.52
C SER A 454 -37.12 8.65 -1.10
N PHE A 455 -35.83 8.68 -0.92
CA PHE A 455 -35.15 8.64 0.37
C PHE A 455 -34.03 9.65 0.38
N SER A 456 -33.82 10.38 1.45
CA SER A 456 -32.64 11.20 1.67
C SER A 456 -32.25 11.21 3.14
N ALA A 457 -30.94 11.33 3.40
CA ALA A 457 -30.37 11.44 4.74
C ALA A 457 -29.01 12.12 4.70
N ASP A 458 -28.67 12.83 5.78
CA ASP A 458 -27.31 13.22 6.12
C ASP A 458 -26.72 12.11 7.00
N VAL A 459 -25.57 11.58 6.61
CA VAL A 459 -24.97 10.41 7.25
C VAL A 459 -23.57 10.74 7.75
N LYS A 460 -23.27 10.28 8.96
CA LYS A 460 -21.91 10.25 9.50
C LYS A 460 -21.60 8.83 9.96
N MET A 461 -20.65 8.18 9.30
CA MET A 461 -20.14 6.85 9.64
C MET A 461 -18.77 6.95 10.29
N SER A 462 -18.52 6.17 11.33
CA SER A 462 -17.26 6.10 12.05
C SER A 462 -17.14 4.73 12.75
N PRO A 463 -16.01 4.37 13.36
CA PRO A 463 -15.89 3.17 14.17
C PRO A 463 -16.87 3.10 15.35
N ALA A 464 -17.39 4.25 15.80
CA ALA A 464 -18.41 4.33 16.87
C ALA A 464 -19.84 4.02 16.38
N GLY A 465 -20.04 3.84 15.08
CA GLY A 465 -21.34 3.57 14.45
C GLY A 465 -21.71 4.59 13.39
N THR A 466 -22.99 4.61 13.04
CA THR A 466 -23.56 5.49 12.01
C THR A 466 -24.62 6.40 12.62
N ASP A 467 -24.48 7.72 12.43
CA ASP A 467 -25.51 8.73 12.71
C ASP A 467 -26.22 9.09 11.41
N ALA A 468 -27.53 9.06 11.38
CA ALA A 468 -28.36 9.53 10.27
C ALA A 468 -29.30 10.65 10.75
N LYS A 469 -29.23 11.78 10.06
CA LYS A 469 -30.04 12.98 10.36
C LYS A 469 -30.80 13.41 9.12
N ASN A 470 -31.79 14.29 9.32
CA ASN A 470 -32.58 14.85 8.23
C ASN A 470 -33.14 13.76 7.30
N ILE A 471 -33.46 12.60 7.90
CA ILE A 471 -34.06 11.49 7.16
C ILE A 471 -35.40 11.97 6.60
N ASN A 472 -35.59 11.76 5.31
CA ASN A 472 -36.85 11.97 4.60
C ASN A 472 -37.10 10.75 3.71
N LEU A 473 -38.13 9.98 4.00
CA LEU A 473 -38.52 8.77 3.29
C LEU A 473 -39.95 8.92 2.79
N VAL A 474 -40.16 8.90 1.49
CA VAL A 474 -41.49 8.95 0.84
C VAL A 474 -41.84 7.56 0.34
N VAL A 475 -42.87 6.98 0.93
CA VAL A 475 -43.44 5.68 0.55
C VAL A 475 -44.90 5.91 0.18
N PRO A 476 -45.33 5.64 -1.06
CA PRO A 476 -46.71 5.96 -1.51
C PRO A 476 -47.81 5.40 -0.62
N SER A 477 -47.61 4.22 -0.03
CA SER A 477 -48.57 3.58 0.87
C SER A 477 -48.60 4.15 2.30
N LEU A 478 -47.61 4.94 2.72
CA LEU A 478 -47.44 5.45 4.09
C LEU A 478 -47.41 6.98 4.16
N GLY A 479 -47.12 7.65 3.04
CA GLY A 479 -46.83 9.07 3.01
C GLY A 479 -45.38 9.40 3.26
N ASN A 480 -45.12 10.53 3.93
CA ASN A 480 -43.80 11.03 4.23
C ASN A 480 -43.38 10.69 5.66
N ALA A 481 -42.26 10.00 5.83
CA ALA A 481 -41.64 9.73 7.12
C ALA A 481 -40.33 10.51 7.27
N THR A 482 -40.22 11.28 8.35
CA THR A 482 -39.03 12.10 8.65
C THR A 482 -38.45 11.74 10.03
N GLY A 483 -37.16 11.97 10.23
CA GLY A 483 -36.57 11.71 11.53
C GLY A 483 -35.06 11.71 11.55
N ALA A 484 -34.52 11.09 12.59
CA ALA A 484 -33.09 10.89 12.80
C ALA A 484 -32.86 9.67 13.69
N GLY A 485 -31.66 9.13 13.66
CA GLY A 485 -31.30 8.02 14.53
C GLY A 485 -29.86 7.54 14.35
N THR A 486 -29.55 6.46 15.04
CA THR A 486 -28.22 5.87 15.04
C THR A 486 -28.26 4.37 14.79
N VAL A 487 -27.17 3.86 14.22
CA VAL A 487 -26.86 2.43 14.13
C VAL A 487 -25.56 2.21 14.88
N SER A 488 -25.60 1.40 15.93
CA SER A 488 -24.39 1.08 16.70
C SER A 488 -23.44 0.16 15.92
N PRO A 489 -22.19 0.01 16.34
CA PRO A 489 -21.26 -0.97 15.74
C PRO A 489 -21.78 -2.43 15.81
N SER A 490 -22.65 -2.73 16.77
CA SER A 490 -23.33 -4.04 16.88
C SER A 490 -24.62 -4.14 16.08
N ASN A 491 -24.88 -3.20 15.15
CA ASN A 491 -26.07 -3.11 14.30
C ASN A 491 -27.39 -2.87 15.07
N ALA A 492 -27.32 -2.39 16.32
CA ALA A 492 -28.52 -1.99 17.06
C ALA A 492 -29.03 -0.64 16.55
N LEU A 493 -30.37 -0.53 16.41
CA LEU A 493 -31.06 0.65 15.91
C LEU A 493 -31.64 1.48 17.06
N ASP A 494 -31.51 2.80 16.94
CA ASP A 494 -32.23 3.78 17.76
C ASP A 494 -32.61 4.97 16.88
N PHE A 495 -33.82 4.90 16.29
CA PHE A 495 -34.35 5.95 15.43
C PHE A 495 -35.63 6.53 16.03
N LYS A 496 -35.76 7.85 15.96
CA LYS A 496 -36.97 8.62 16.27
C LYS A 496 -37.53 9.20 14.97
N MET A 497 -38.68 8.73 14.59
CA MET A 497 -39.29 9.03 13.30
C MET A 497 -40.71 9.60 13.49
N LYS A 498 -41.22 10.29 12.46
CA LYS A 498 -42.60 10.73 12.35
C LYS A 498 -43.12 10.35 10.96
N ALA A 499 -44.25 9.70 10.88
CA ALA A 499 -44.97 9.45 9.64
C ALA A 499 -46.28 10.26 9.68
N ASP A 500 -46.52 11.20 8.74
CA ASP A 500 -47.67 12.10 8.73
C ASP A 500 -48.00 12.71 10.12
N ASN A 501 -46.95 13.14 10.86
CA ASN A 501 -47.01 13.67 12.23
C ASN A 501 -47.24 12.66 13.37
N ILE A 502 -47.34 11.37 13.09
CA ILE A 502 -47.42 10.33 14.13
C ILE A 502 -45.99 9.90 14.50
N PRO A 503 -45.57 10.16 15.74
CA PRO A 503 -44.20 9.77 16.17
C PRO A 503 -44.13 8.28 16.44
N PHE A 504 -43.00 7.68 16.02
CA PHE A 504 -42.67 6.29 16.29
C PHE A 504 -41.14 6.10 16.43
N THR A 505 -40.73 4.99 17.00
CA THR A 505 -39.34 4.62 17.13
C THR A 505 -39.06 3.35 16.33
N ILE A 506 -37.79 3.24 15.81
CA ILE A 506 -37.30 2.02 15.23
C ILE A 506 -36.16 1.53 16.13
N GLN A 507 -36.33 0.36 16.69
CA GLN A 507 -35.38 -0.31 17.59
C GLN A 507 -35.05 -1.72 17.08
N GLY A 508 -34.32 -2.52 17.85
CA GLY A 508 -33.86 -3.85 17.44
C GLY A 508 -32.56 -3.79 16.67
N THR A 509 -32.45 -4.57 15.63
CA THR A 509 -31.24 -4.61 14.79
C THR A 509 -31.55 -4.29 13.32
N THR A 510 -30.53 -3.99 12.53
CA THR A 510 -30.69 -3.75 11.08
C THR A 510 -31.34 -4.94 10.38
N SER A 511 -31.06 -6.18 10.81
CA SER A 511 -31.64 -7.41 10.27
C SER A 511 -33.06 -7.70 10.76
N ASP A 512 -33.43 -7.23 11.97
CA ASP A 512 -34.77 -7.38 12.57
C ASP A 512 -35.23 -6.06 13.19
N PRO A 513 -35.65 -5.06 12.38
CA PRO A 513 -36.11 -3.79 12.87
C PRO A 513 -37.52 -3.91 13.49
N LYS A 514 -37.69 -3.29 14.66
CA LYS A 514 -38.97 -3.22 15.40
C LYS A 514 -39.48 -1.80 15.38
N PHE A 515 -40.73 -1.64 14.94
CA PHE A 515 -41.40 -0.34 14.81
C PHE A 515 -42.41 -0.22 15.96
N LEU A 516 -42.23 0.79 16.80
CA LEU A 516 -43.04 0.99 18.02
C LEU A 516 -43.65 2.41 18.03
N PRO A 517 -44.94 2.55 18.33
CA PRO A 517 -45.54 3.88 18.54
C PRO A 517 -44.82 4.62 19.69
N ASP A 518 -44.51 5.90 19.50
CA ASP A 518 -43.97 6.75 20.57
C ASP A 518 -45.09 7.42 21.34
N VAL A 519 -45.66 6.69 22.30
CA VAL A 519 -46.80 7.16 23.12
C VAL A 519 -46.41 8.42 23.93
N LYS A 520 -45.17 8.55 24.37
CA LYS A 520 -44.70 9.74 25.11
C LYS A 520 -44.60 10.96 24.17
N GLY A 521 -44.11 10.80 22.97
CA GLY A 521 -44.05 11.85 21.95
C GLY A 521 -45.44 12.31 21.52
N MET A 522 -46.42 11.40 21.43
CA MET A 522 -47.83 11.74 21.15
C MET A 522 -48.43 12.62 22.27
N ALA A 523 -48.25 12.23 23.53
CA ALA A 523 -48.75 13.00 24.68
C ALA A 523 -48.12 14.41 24.75
N THR A 524 -46.81 14.52 24.49
CA THR A 524 -46.14 15.83 24.47
C THR A 524 -46.62 16.71 23.31
N GLY A 525 -46.83 16.13 22.13
CA GLY A 525 -47.36 16.85 20.96
C GLY A 525 -48.78 17.37 21.17
N LEU A 526 -49.66 16.58 21.83
CA LEU A 526 -50.99 17.00 22.21
C LEU A 526 -50.97 18.13 23.26
N MET A 527 -50.08 18.06 24.26
CA MET A 527 -49.88 19.14 25.24
C MET A 527 -49.36 20.44 24.58
N GLN A 528 -48.42 20.37 23.69
CA GLN A 528 -47.90 21.55 22.98
C GLN A 528 -48.94 22.18 22.08
N ASN A 529 -49.76 21.39 21.36
CA ASN A 529 -50.90 21.91 20.58
C ASN A 529 -51.99 22.50 21.47
N ALA A 530 -52.24 21.92 22.64
CA ALA A 530 -53.20 22.47 23.59
C ALA A 530 -52.74 23.77 24.27
N LEU A 531 -51.43 23.90 24.52
CA LEU A 531 -50.81 25.10 25.10
C LEU A 531 -50.52 26.18 24.07
N GLY A 532 -50.22 25.81 22.81
CA GLY A 532 -49.99 26.75 21.70
C GLY A 532 -51.26 27.30 21.05
N GLY A 533 -52.43 26.68 21.27
CA GLY A 533 -53.73 27.04 20.74
C GLY A 533 -54.55 28.02 21.58
N ALA A 534 -54.03 28.59 22.66
CA ALA A 534 -54.75 29.53 23.53
C ALA A 534 -54.69 30.97 23.01
N LYS A 535 -55.12 31.19 21.75
CA LYS A 535 -55.69 32.45 21.28
C LYS A 535 -56.88 32.13 20.37
N GLY A 536 -58.01 31.90 21.00
CA GLY A 536 -59.36 31.98 20.39
C GLY A 536 -59.91 30.71 19.75
N GLN A 537 -60.32 29.71 20.54
CA GLN A 537 -61.62 29.04 20.29
C GLN A 537 -61.97 28.05 21.41
N LYS A 538 -63.28 27.92 21.68
CA LYS A 538 -63.87 27.23 22.81
C LYS A 538 -63.58 25.74 22.90
N ASN A 539 -63.36 25.25 24.15
CA ASN A 539 -63.10 23.86 24.56
C ASN A 539 -63.99 22.80 23.88
N PRO A 540 -63.34 21.69 23.46
CA PRO A 540 -63.98 20.40 23.45
C PRO A 540 -63.23 19.42 24.38
N ILE A 541 -63.20 19.69 25.68
CA ILE A 541 -62.85 18.69 26.67
C ILE A 541 -64.10 18.11 27.25
N GLY A 542 -64.70 17.16 26.54
CA GLY A 542 -65.95 16.47 26.98
C GLY A 542 -65.98 14.97 26.72
N GLY A 543 -64.85 14.38 26.18
CA GLY A 543 -64.87 12.99 25.73
C GLY A 543 -63.88 12.01 26.30
N LEU A 544 -62.88 12.45 27.07
CA LEU A 544 -61.74 11.56 27.51
C LEU A 544 -61.83 11.04 28.95
N GLY A 545 -62.93 11.35 29.69
CA GLY A 545 -63.16 10.86 31.05
C GLY A 545 -63.57 9.38 31.17
N GLY A 546 -63.90 8.72 30.06
CA GLY A 546 -64.49 7.38 30.05
C GLY A 546 -63.55 6.18 29.89
N MET A 547 -62.29 6.40 29.55
CA MET A 547 -61.35 5.28 29.22
C MET A 547 -60.35 4.93 30.29
N LEU A 548 -60.35 5.54 31.47
CA LEU A 548 -59.44 5.26 32.58
C LEU A 548 -60.13 4.64 33.80
N LYS A 549 -61.14 3.79 33.64
CA LYS A 549 -61.65 2.92 34.72
C LYS A 549 -62.01 1.55 34.22
N LYS A 550 -61.12 0.59 34.46
CA LYS A 550 -61.26 -0.71 35.12
C LYS A 550 -60.08 -1.64 34.89
N PRO A 551 -59.92 -2.64 35.77
CA PRO A 551 -58.75 -2.82 36.65
C PRO A 551 -57.70 -3.67 36.02
#